data_818456bc523f245c9c35fa045b6434b4
#
_entry.id   818456bc523f245c9c35fa045b6434b4
#
_cell.length_a   1.000
_cell.length_b   1.000
_cell.length_c   1.000
_cell.angle_alpha   90.00
_cell.angle_beta   90.00
_cell.angle_gamma   90.00
#
_symmetry.space_group_name_H-M   'P 1'
#
loop_
_entity.id
_entity.type
_entity.pdbx_description
1 polymer ?
#
loop_
_entity_poly.entity_id
_entity_poly.type
_entity_poly.pdbx_seq_one_letter_code
_entity_poly.pdbx_strand_id
1 'polypeptide(L)'
;NIAQTGLYKSYSALAKPQTWGYYLFGDSIGMSVEWCFPFILLIVMSIQFFYIIAGKNKVLAVTGGVVVAFSGYEMWWMNVEYLSCGLTALVCIYYFINAEKTWQRMVLSPCIAILGAEYITILYPAFQVPSGYVYFGIVVWMVVSSWDNFKKIKLKEWLVFAASMLFMASIVIVYLKDRSTYVTEIMNTIYPGSRVSTGGYSLYKMFEYVATIFYPFKATLNNSEFSMMVTLFPLPMVMAVYCIIKQKGKDILLDIMLGLSCVYTISVSYTHLTLPTILRV
;
A
#
# COMPACT_ATOMS: atom_id res chain seq x y z
N ASN A 1 18.28 -2.36 -6.44
CA ASN A 1 17.37 -1.54 -7.20
C ASN A 1 17.80 -0.06 -7.12
N ILE A 2 18.88 0.29 -7.83
CA ILE A 2 19.57 1.60 -7.76
C ILE A 2 18.62 2.79 -8.03
N ALA A 3 17.57 2.61 -8.84
CA ALA A 3 16.61 3.66 -9.12
C ALA A 3 15.73 4.02 -7.91
N GLN A 4 15.47 3.05 -7.05
CA GLN A 4 14.59 3.24 -5.90
C GLN A 4 15.37 3.79 -4.69
N THR A 5 16.62 3.37 -4.51
CA THR A 5 17.43 3.64 -3.29
C THR A 5 18.61 4.59 -3.50
N GLY A 6 18.87 5.05 -4.73
CA GLY A 6 19.98 5.96 -4.99
C GLY A 6 19.88 7.26 -4.19
N LEU A 7 20.94 7.60 -3.44
CA LEU A 7 21.05 8.85 -2.70
C LEU A 7 21.27 10.01 -3.66
N TYR A 8 20.39 10.99 -3.62
CA TYR A 8 20.51 12.22 -4.42
C TYR A 8 20.60 13.44 -3.52
N LYS A 9 21.55 14.30 -3.78
CA LYS A 9 21.67 15.62 -3.13
C LYS A 9 20.64 16.60 -3.72
N SER A 10 19.36 16.25 -3.62
CA SER A 10 18.23 17.01 -4.12
C SER A 10 17.11 16.96 -3.07
N TYR A 11 16.22 17.94 -3.09
CA TYR A 11 15.06 17.90 -2.20
C TYR A 11 14.08 16.75 -2.52
N SER A 12 14.27 16.06 -3.66
CA SER A 12 13.59 14.79 -3.96
C SER A 12 13.88 13.69 -2.92
N ALA A 13 14.96 13.82 -2.13
CA ALA A 13 15.25 12.94 -0.99
C ALA A 13 14.15 12.96 0.09
N LEU A 14 13.36 14.03 0.18
CA LEU A 14 12.21 14.11 1.08
C LEU A 14 11.13 13.06 0.78
N ALA A 15 11.06 12.57 -0.47
CA ALA A 15 10.14 11.50 -0.86
C ALA A 15 10.53 10.11 -0.30
N LYS A 16 11.70 9.97 0.32
CA LYS A 16 12.25 8.70 0.80
C LYS A 16 12.68 8.77 2.27
N PRO A 17 11.71 8.80 3.23
CA PRO A 17 12.02 8.94 4.66
C PRO A 17 13.04 7.93 5.19
N GLN A 18 13.02 6.69 4.70
CA GLN A 18 13.96 5.64 5.07
C GLN A 18 15.42 6.02 4.75
N THR A 19 15.65 6.88 3.76
CA THR A 19 17.01 7.31 3.40
C THR A 19 17.52 8.53 4.20
N TRP A 20 16.66 9.16 5.00
CA TRP A 20 17.05 10.35 5.77
C TRP A 20 18.19 10.07 6.76
N GLY A 21 18.29 8.82 7.22
CA GLY A 21 19.39 8.38 8.09
C GLY A 21 20.78 8.65 7.52
N TYR A 22 20.97 8.53 6.22
CA TYR A 22 22.25 8.81 5.57
C TYR A 22 22.64 10.27 5.64
N TYR A 23 21.67 11.18 5.52
CA TYR A 23 21.94 12.63 5.59
C TYR A 23 22.16 13.11 7.01
N LEU A 24 21.53 12.45 8.00
CA LEU A 24 21.58 12.87 9.41
C LEU A 24 22.74 12.23 10.18
N PHE A 25 23.06 10.95 9.89
CA PHE A 25 23.94 10.15 10.73
C PHE A 25 25.11 9.50 9.96
N GLY A 26 25.20 9.72 8.64
CA GLY A 26 26.20 9.10 7.77
C GLY A 26 25.88 7.66 7.37
N ASP A 27 26.79 7.05 6.60
CA ASP A 27 26.50 5.82 5.84
C ASP A 27 26.18 4.61 6.72
N SER A 28 26.94 4.38 7.79
CA SER A 28 26.78 3.19 8.65
C SER A 28 25.43 3.16 9.36
N ILE A 29 25.05 4.26 10.02
CA ILE A 29 23.77 4.38 10.71
C ILE A 29 22.64 4.53 9.69
N GLY A 30 22.90 5.28 8.61
CA GLY A 30 21.94 5.47 7.52
C GLY A 30 21.46 4.15 6.92
N MET A 31 22.38 3.22 6.67
CA MET A 31 22.07 1.88 6.19
C MET A 31 21.17 1.11 7.17
N SER A 32 21.48 1.19 8.46
CA SER A 32 20.65 0.54 9.49
C SER A 32 19.25 1.15 9.55
N VAL A 33 19.13 2.47 9.42
CA VAL A 33 17.83 3.16 9.37
C VAL A 33 17.04 2.73 8.14
N GLU A 34 17.65 2.71 6.96
CA GLU A 34 16.99 2.32 5.71
C GLU A 34 16.37 0.92 5.78
N TRP A 35 17.06 -0.04 6.41
CA TRP A 35 16.56 -1.41 6.54
C TRP A 35 15.57 -1.59 7.70
N CYS A 36 15.86 -1.00 8.85
CA CYS A 36 15.04 -1.24 10.04
C CYS A 36 13.78 -0.37 10.10
N PHE A 37 13.85 0.89 9.66
CA PHE A 37 12.77 1.85 9.81
C PHE A 37 11.48 1.42 9.09
N PRO A 38 11.49 1.01 7.81
CA PRO A 38 10.27 0.58 7.14
C PRO A 38 9.64 -0.67 7.79
N PHE A 39 10.46 -1.60 8.27
CA PHE A 39 9.97 -2.82 8.92
C PHE A 39 9.35 -2.54 10.30
N ILE A 40 10.00 -1.72 11.12
CA ILE A 40 9.43 -1.28 12.41
C ILE A 40 8.14 -0.50 12.18
N LEU A 41 8.14 0.39 11.18
CA LEU A 41 6.97 1.16 10.80
C LEU A 41 5.83 0.25 10.35
N LEU A 42 6.12 -0.79 9.55
CA LEU A 42 5.14 -1.78 9.12
C LEU A 42 4.49 -2.46 10.32
N ILE A 43 5.27 -2.97 11.28
CA ILE A 43 4.73 -3.64 12.46
C ILE A 43 3.80 -2.71 13.25
N VAL A 44 4.31 -1.52 13.60
CA VAL A 44 3.58 -0.57 14.45
C VAL A 44 2.31 -0.07 13.76
N MET A 45 2.40 0.29 12.48
CA MET A 45 1.27 0.86 11.77
C MET A 45 0.26 -0.20 11.33
N SER A 46 0.68 -1.43 11.08
CA SER A 46 -0.25 -2.54 10.90
C SER A 46 -1.06 -2.80 12.16
N ILE A 47 -0.42 -2.87 13.33
CA ILE A 47 -1.12 -3.03 14.61
C ILE A 47 -2.12 -1.88 14.81
N GLN A 48 -1.69 -0.65 14.56
CA GLN A 48 -2.55 0.53 14.70
C GLN A 48 -3.71 0.52 13.70
N PHE A 49 -3.46 0.13 12.47
CA PHE A 49 -4.50 -0.01 11.45
C PHE A 49 -5.54 -1.07 11.84
N PHE A 50 -5.10 -2.25 12.27
CA PHE A 50 -6.02 -3.29 12.75
C PHE A 50 -6.74 -2.89 14.03
N TYR A 51 -6.12 -2.10 14.90
CA TYR A 51 -6.80 -1.53 16.07
C TYR A 51 -7.98 -0.62 15.68
N ILE A 52 -7.83 0.15 14.59
CA ILE A 52 -8.89 1.00 14.06
C ILE A 52 -10.03 0.14 13.50
N ILE A 53 -9.73 -0.79 12.58
CA ILE A 53 -10.76 -1.56 11.89
C ILE A 53 -11.43 -2.63 12.76
N ALA A 54 -10.73 -3.14 13.77
CA ALA A 54 -11.27 -4.13 14.71
C ALA A 54 -12.01 -3.51 15.90
N GLY A 55 -12.43 -2.25 15.81
CA GLY A 55 -13.21 -1.61 16.87
C GLY A 55 -12.45 -1.51 18.21
N LYS A 56 -11.15 -1.22 18.16
CA LYS A 56 -10.24 -1.10 19.32
C LYS A 56 -9.95 -2.41 20.05
N ASN A 57 -10.18 -3.56 19.43
CA ASN A 57 -9.81 -4.84 19.99
C ASN A 57 -8.29 -5.05 19.89
N LYS A 58 -7.61 -5.06 21.03
CA LYS A 58 -6.13 -5.15 21.10
C LYS A 58 -5.61 -6.50 20.61
N VAL A 59 -6.30 -7.59 20.89
CA VAL A 59 -5.87 -8.93 20.49
C VAL A 59 -5.90 -9.04 18.97
N LEU A 60 -7.03 -8.68 18.34
CA LEU A 60 -7.16 -8.69 16.90
C LEU A 60 -6.16 -7.72 16.23
N ALA A 61 -5.90 -6.57 16.86
CA ALA A 61 -4.92 -5.60 16.37
C ALA A 61 -3.51 -6.18 16.30
N VAL A 62 -3.04 -6.76 17.39
CA VAL A 62 -1.70 -7.36 17.46
C VAL A 62 -1.60 -8.56 16.54
N THR A 63 -2.59 -9.46 16.55
CA THR A 63 -2.61 -10.63 15.66
C THR A 63 -2.55 -10.20 14.18
N GLY A 64 -3.40 -9.25 13.76
CA GLY A 64 -3.42 -8.75 12.38
C GLY A 64 -2.09 -8.09 12.00
N GLY A 65 -1.53 -7.28 12.87
CA GLY A 65 -0.24 -6.61 12.61
C GLY A 65 0.91 -7.60 12.46
N VAL A 66 0.99 -8.60 13.32
CA VAL A 66 2.01 -9.66 13.25
C VAL A 66 1.84 -10.51 11.99
N VAL A 67 0.61 -10.89 11.67
CA VAL A 67 0.32 -11.66 10.43
C VAL A 67 0.79 -10.91 9.18
N VAL A 68 0.56 -9.60 9.10
CA VAL A 68 1.03 -8.81 7.95
C VAL A 68 2.54 -8.71 7.93
N ALA A 69 3.16 -8.30 9.04
CA ALA A 69 4.59 -8.04 9.09
C ALA A 69 5.46 -9.30 8.88
N PHE A 70 4.98 -10.45 9.30
CA PHE A 70 5.69 -11.74 9.16
C PHE A 70 5.03 -12.67 8.14
N SER A 71 4.30 -12.11 7.20
CA SER A 71 3.72 -12.87 6.09
C SER A 71 4.78 -13.41 5.14
N GLY A 72 4.49 -14.51 4.46
CA GLY A 72 5.35 -15.05 3.41
C GLY A 72 5.61 -14.05 2.29
N TYR A 73 4.67 -13.15 2.04
CA TYR A 73 4.81 -12.07 1.09
C TYR A 73 5.95 -11.12 1.45
N GLU A 74 5.98 -10.62 2.69
CA GLU A 74 7.04 -9.73 3.15
C GLU A 74 8.40 -10.42 3.24
N MET A 75 8.41 -11.67 3.70
CA MET A 75 9.64 -12.46 3.82
C MET A 75 10.26 -12.78 2.47
N TRP A 76 9.46 -12.93 1.43
CA TRP A 76 9.96 -13.24 0.08
C TRP A 76 10.38 -11.99 -0.70
N TRP A 77 9.51 -10.99 -0.76
CA TRP A 77 9.71 -9.81 -1.60
C TRP A 77 10.57 -8.75 -0.94
N MET A 78 10.65 -8.73 0.40
CA MET A 78 11.35 -7.71 1.19
C MET A 78 10.98 -6.27 0.76
N ASN A 79 9.78 -6.10 0.22
CA ASN A 79 9.26 -4.84 -0.31
C ASN A 79 8.40 -4.13 0.74
N VAL A 80 8.94 -4.02 1.93
CA VAL A 80 8.27 -3.49 3.12
C VAL A 80 7.76 -2.05 2.90
N GLU A 81 8.44 -1.29 2.04
CA GLU A 81 8.22 0.15 1.88
C GLU A 81 6.78 0.49 1.46
N TYR A 82 6.22 -0.16 0.44
CA TYR A 82 4.89 0.24 -0.06
C TYR A 82 3.76 -0.13 0.90
N LEU A 83 3.89 -1.21 1.67
CA LEU A 83 2.93 -1.54 2.72
C LEU A 83 3.08 -0.63 3.92
N SER A 84 4.31 -0.39 4.37
CA SER A 84 4.56 0.47 5.54
C SER A 84 4.11 1.91 5.29
N CYS A 85 4.44 2.50 4.14
CA CYS A 85 4.01 3.86 3.82
C CYS A 85 2.50 3.93 3.56
N GLY A 86 1.91 2.95 2.86
CA GLY A 86 0.48 2.91 2.58
C GLY A 86 -0.37 2.78 3.86
N LEU A 87 -0.03 1.83 4.74
CA LEU A 87 -0.72 1.66 6.02
C LEU A 87 -0.54 2.87 6.94
N THR A 88 0.67 3.45 6.97
CA THR A 88 0.93 4.67 7.72
C THR A 88 0.10 5.83 7.22
N ALA A 89 -0.01 5.99 5.90
CA ALA A 89 -0.87 7.01 5.29
C ALA A 89 -2.33 6.82 5.67
N LEU A 90 -2.85 5.58 5.65
CA LEU A 90 -4.23 5.28 6.08
C LEU A 90 -4.45 5.64 7.55
N VAL A 91 -3.53 5.28 8.44
CA VAL A 91 -3.59 5.64 9.86
C VAL A 91 -3.58 7.15 10.04
N CYS A 92 -2.70 7.86 9.33
CA CYS A 92 -2.64 9.32 9.35
C CYS A 92 -3.94 9.95 8.83
N ILE A 93 -4.53 9.43 7.75
CA ILE A 93 -5.82 9.90 7.20
C ILE A 93 -6.94 9.68 8.21
N TYR A 94 -7.01 8.53 8.87
CA TYR A 94 -8.01 8.28 9.90
C TYR A 94 -7.91 9.29 11.04
N TYR A 95 -6.71 9.56 11.55
CA TYR A 95 -6.51 10.54 12.59
C TYR A 95 -6.71 11.99 12.10
N PHE A 96 -6.41 12.29 10.85
CA PHE A 96 -6.70 13.59 10.24
C PHE A 96 -8.22 13.85 10.24
N ILE A 97 -9.03 12.90 9.82
CA ILE A 97 -10.49 13.02 9.79
C ILE A 97 -11.04 13.19 11.23
N ASN A 98 -10.54 12.39 12.17
CA ASN A 98 -11.07 12.31 13.54
C ASN A 98 -10.36 13.21 14.55
N ALA A 99 -9.43 14.07 14.12
CA ALA A 99 -8.72 14.96 15.01
C ALA A 99 -9.67 16.00 15.65
N GLU A 100 -9.52 16.22 16.95
CA GLU A 100 -10.26 17.25 17.68
C GLU A 100 -9.59 18.64 17.58
N LYS A 101 -8.26 18.64 17.52
CA LYS A 101 -7.45 19.86 17.55
C LYS A 101 -6.89 20.20 16.16
N THR A 102 -6.98 21.47 15.78
CA THR A 102 -6.46 21.96 14.49
C THR A 102 -4.98 21.65 14.27
N TRP A 103 -4.13 21.74 15.30
CA TRP A 103 -2.70 21.48 15.15
C TRP A 103 -2.42 20.03 14.74
N GLN A 104 -3.23 19.06 15.18
CA GLN A 104 -3.09 17.66 14.79
C GLN A 104 -3.26 17.50 13.28
N ARG A 105 -4.30 18.12 12.70
CA ARG A 105 -4.52 18.12 11.26
C ARG A 105 -3.41 18.81 10.49
N MET A 106 -2.88 19.92 11.05
CA MET A 106 -1.77 20.63 10.42
C MET A 106 -0.48 19.80 10.36
N VAL A 107 -0.20 19.00 11.37
CA VAL A 107 0.95 18.09 11.39
C VAL A 107 0.71 16.86 10.50
N LEU A 108 -0.49 16.30 10.54
CA LEU A 108 -0.80 15.11 9.75
C LEU A 108 -0.82 15.37 8.24
N SER A 109 -1.15 16.60 7.81
CA SER A 109 -1.19 16.97 6.40
C SER A 109 0.15 16.74 5.67
N PRO A 110 1.29 17.29 6.11
CA PRO A 110 2.58 17.03 5.47
C PRO A 110 3.02 15.56 5.64
N CYS A 111 2.67 14.89 6.74
CA CYS A 111 2.98 13.47 6.89
C CYS A 111 2.29 12.62 5.81
N ILE A 112 0.99 12.86 5.57
CA ILE A 112 0.22 12.18 4.51
C ILE A 112 0.84 12.49 3.14
N ALA A 113 1.24 13.74 2.91
CA ALA A 113 1.86 14.17 1.67
C ALA A 113 3.18 13.45 1.39
N ILE A 114 4.08 13.37 2.37
CA ILE A 114 5.38 12.68 2.25
C ILE A 114 5.16 11.18 2.01
N LEU A 115 4.27 10.53 2.76
CA LEU A 115 3.96 9.10 2.58
C LEU A 115 3.33 8.82 1.21
N GLY A 116 2.50 9.72 0.70
CA GLY A 116 1.98 9.65 -0.65
C GLY A 116 3.08 9.78 -1.72
N ALA A 117 4.04 10.70 -1.52
CA ALA A 117 5.20 10.84 -2.40
C ALA A 117 6.07 9.57 -2.37
N GLU A 118 6.33 9.02 -1.19
CA GLU A 118 7.06 7.76 -1.04
C GLU A 118 6.37 6.63 -1.81
N TYR A 119 5.07 6.46 -1.61
CA TYR A 119 4.29 5.44 -2.31
C TYR A 119 4.37 5.58 -3.83
N ILE A 120 4.19 6.79 -4.37
CA ILE A 120 4.26 7.03 -5.82
C ILE A 120 5.65 6.76 -6.38
N THR A 121 6.70 7.11 -5.64
CA THR A 121 8.10 7.00 -6.09
C THR A 121 8.72 5.61 -5.96
N ILE A 122 7.99 4.61 -5.47
CA ILE A 122 8.41 3.20 -5.50
C ILE A 122 8.57 2.69 -6.94
N LEU A 123 7.77 3.22 -7.89
CA LEU A 123 7.84 2.91 -9.32
C LEU A 123 7.70 1.40 -9.63
N TYR A 124 6.84 0.70 -8.90
CA TYR A 124 6.51 -0.70 -9.16
C TYR A 124 5.00 -0.90 -9.32
N PRO A 125 4.45 -0.59 -10.48
CA PRO A 125 2.99 -0.57 -10.72
C PRO A 125 2.28 -1.88 -10.42
N ALA A 126 2.96 -3.01 -10.58
CA ALA A 126 2.37 -4.34 -10.35
C ALA A 126 1.84 -4.54 -8.91
N PHE A 127 2.44 -3.89 -7.91
CA PHE A 127 1.97 -3.90 -6.53
C PHE A 127 1.24 -2.62 -6.14
N GLN A 128 1.71 -1.47 -6.66
CA GLN A 128 1.14 -0.17 -6.32
C GLN A 128 -0.32 -0.03 -6.78
N VAL A 129 -0.62 -0.46 -8.00
CA VAL A 129 -1.98 -0.29 -8.55
C VAL A 129 -3.00 -1.13 -7.77
N PRO A 130 -2.80 -2.45 -7.56
CA PRO A 130 -3.73 -3.25 -6.76
C PRO A 130 -3.88 -2.74 -5.34
N SER A 131 -2.79 -2.51 -4.62
CA SER A 131 -2.87 -2.00 -3.24
C SER A 131 -3.48 -0.60 -3.18
N GLY A 132 -3.26 0.24 -4.19
CA GLY A 132 -3.88 1.56 -4.31
C GLY A 132 -5.40 1.51 -4.35
N TYR A 133 -6.01 0.57 -5.05
CA TYR A 133 -7.46 0.38 -5.03
C TYR A 133 -7.98 -0.03 -3.65
N VAL A 134 -7.25 -0.91 -2.95
CA VAL A 134 -7.60 -1.30 -1.58
C VAL A 134 -7.51 -0.10 -0.64
N TYR A 135 -6.41 0.66 -0.70
CA TYR A 135 -6.23 1.86 0.11
C TYR A 135 -7.30 2.91 -0.16
N PHE A 136 -7.64 3.14 -1.43
CA PHE A 136 -8.71 4.04 -1.80
C PHE A 136 -10.06 3.59 -1.23
N GLY A 137 -10.41 2.31 -1.33
CA GLY A 137 -11.63 1.77 -0.74
C GLY A 137 -11.69 1.96 0.78
N ILE A 138 -10.56 1.76 1.47
CA ILE A 138 -10.46 1.99 2.91
C ILE A 138 -10.63 3.48 3.26
N VAL A 139 -10.05 4.39 2.47
CA VAL A 139 -10.25 5.84 2.65
C VAL A 139 -11.71 6.22 2.47
N VAL A 140 -12.41 5.68 1.47
CA VAL A 140 -13.85 5.88 1.28
C VAL A 140 -14.63 5.42 2.52
N TRP A 141 -14.32 4.23 3.03
CA TRP A 141 -14.91 3.75 4.28
C TRP A 141 -14.66 4.71 5.46
N MET A 142 -13.42 5.17 5.65
CA MET A 142 -13.08 6.11 6.73
C MET A 142 -13.87 7.41 6.65
N VAL A 143 -13.99 7.98 5.45
CA VAL A 143 -14.75 9.21 5.22
C VAL A 143 -16.22 8.99 5.51
N VAL A 144 -16.83 7.92 4.99
CA VAL A 144 -18.25 7.64 5.17
C VAL A 144 -18.57 7.33 6.63
N SER A 145 -17.74 6.50 7.29
CA SER A 145 -17.94 6.11 8.69
C SER A 145 -17.70 7.26 9.67
N SER A 146 -16.90 8.25 9.30
CA SER A 146 -16.59 9.43 10.11
C SER A 146 -17.12 10.71 9.49
N TRP A 147 -18.23 10.64 8.73
CA TRP A 147 -18.76 11.75 7.95
C TRP A 147 -19.03 13.03 8.74
N ASP A 148 -19.54 12.91 9.97
CA ASP A 148 -19.79 14.06 10.83
C ASP A 148 -18.50 14.76 11.29
N ASN A 149 -17.42 14.02 11.49
CA ASN A 149 -16.11 14.59 11.80
C ASN A 149 -15.46 15.19 10.56
N PHE A 150 -15.62 14.55 9.41
CA PHE A 150 -15.14 15.04 8.13
C PHE A 150 -15.72 16.42 7.79
N LYS A 151 -17.03 16.65 8.02
CA LYS A 151 -17.68 17.95 7.82
C LYS A 151 -17.16 19.05 8.73
N LYS A 152 -16.60 18.72 9.89
CA LYS A 152 -16.06 19.69 10.85
C LYS A 152 -14.68 20.23 10.48
N ILE A 153 -14.05 19.67 9.43
CA ILE A 153 -12.74 20.13 8.97
C ILE A 153 -12.85 21.54 8.43
N LYS A 154 -12.06 22.45 8.99
CA LYS A 154 -12.11 23.88 8.67
C LYS A 154 -11.37 24.19 7.37
N LEU A 155 -11.78 25.26 6.70
CA LEU A 155 -11.14 25.69 5.45
C LEU A 155 -9.61 25.84 5.59
N LYS A 156 -9.13 26.41 6.70
CA LYS A 156 -7.69 26.55 6.95
C LYS A 156 -6.94 25.22 7.01
N GLU A 157 -7.56 24.16 7.51
CA GLU A 157 -7.01 22.82 7.59
C GLU A 157 -6.95 22.17 6.19
N TRP A 158 -7.98 22.42 5.39
CA TRP A 158 -7.99 22.03 3.97
C TRP A 158 -6.95 22.78 3.14
N LEU A 159 -6.72 24.06 3.42
CA LEU A 159 -5.67 24.82 2.75
C LEU A 159 -4.28 24.28 3.07
N VAL A 160 -4.01 23.92 4.33
CA VAL A 160 -2.73 23.29 4.71
C VAL A 160 -2.58 21.93 4.05
N PHE A 161 -3.66 21.14 4.02
CA PHE A 161 -3.65 19.84 3.32
C PHE A 161 -3.36 20.02 1.83
N ALA A 162 -4.06 20.92 1.15
CA ALA A 162 -3.85 21.21 -0.26
C ALA A 162 -2.41 21.71 -0.56
N ALA A 163 -1.90 22.62 0.28
CA ALA A 163 -0.51 23.09 0.16
C ALA A 163 0.50 21.95 0.34
N SER A 164 0.26 21.04 1.28
CA SER A 164 1.08 19.85 1.48
C SER A 164 1.04 18.92 0.26
N MET A 165 -0.14 18.71 -0.34
CA MET A 165 -0.28 17.91 -1.56
C MET A 165 0.42 18.54 -2.77
N LEU A 166 0.35 19.87 -2.93
CA LEU A 166 1.07 20.59 -3.99
C LEU A 166 2.58 20.50 -3.79
N PHE A 167 3.05 20.63 -2.56
CA PHE A 167 4.46 20.44 -2.23
C PHE A 167 4.92 19.00 -2.55
N MET A 168 4.13 18.00 -2.16
CA MET A 168 4.39 16.60 -2.52
C MET A 168 4.47 16.42 -4.05
N ALA A 169 3.53 16.97 -4.80
CA ALA A 169 3.55 16.89 -6.25
C ALA A 169 4.85 17.48 -6.84
N SER A 170 5.34 18.58 -6.29
CA SER A 170 6.62 19.16 -6.70
C SER A 170 7.81 18.22 -6.41
N ILE A 171 7.83 17.55 -5.26
CA ILE A 171 8.85 16.57 -4.90
C ILE A 171 8.83 15.39 -5.89
N VAL A 172 7.65 14.86 -6.19
CA VAL A 172 7.50 13.74 -7.15
C VAL A 172 7.97 14.14 -8.54
N ILE A 173 7.61 15.35 -9.02
CA ILE A 173 8.05 15.85 -10.32
C ILE A 173 9.58 15.93 -10.38
N VAL A 174 10.22 16.49 -9.35
CA VAL A 174 11.69 16.56 -9.32
C VAL A 174 12.31 15.17 -9.22
N TYR A 175 11.74 14.28 -8.42
CA TYR A 175 12.19 12.90 -8.32
C TYR A 175 12.18 12.21 -9.69
N LEU A 176 11.09 12.32 -10.44
CA LEU A 176 10.97 11.74 -11.78
C LEU A 176 11.93 12.41 -12.78
N LYS A 177 12.14 13.72 -12.66
CA LYS A 177 13.10 14.46 -13.51
C LYS A 177 14.54 14.02 -13.22
N ASP A 178 14.94 13.95 -11.96
CA ASP A 178 16.28 13.51 -11.54
C ASP A 178 16.60 12.09 -12.04
N ARG A 179 15.58 11.25 -12.21
CA ARG A 179 15.69 9.85 -12.62
C ARG A 179 15.20 9.56 -14.03
N SER A 180 14.91 10.59 -14.83
CA SER A 180 14.29 10.44 -16.16
C SER A 180 15.09 9.53 -17.10
N THR A 181 16.41 9.70 -17.17
CA THR A 181 17.30 8.85 -17.97
C THR A 181 17.18 7.39 -17.57
N TYR A 182 17.22 7.13 -16.26
CA TYR A 182 17.15 5.78 -15.71
C TYR A 182 15.77 5.12 -15.97
N VAL A 183 14.69 5.87 -15.80
CA VAL A 183 13.33 5.40 -16.12
C VAL A 183 13.21 5.08 -17.61
N THR A 184 13.76 5.93 -18.49
CA THR A 184 13.76 5.70 -19.93
C THR A 184 14.54 4.45 -20.31
N GLU A 185 15.71 4.23 -19.71
CA GLU A 185 16.51 3.03 -19.94
C GLU A 185 15.77 1.76 -19.51
N ILE A 186 15.14 1.76 -18.32
CA ILE A 186 14.32 0.63 -17.85
C ILE A 186 13.16 0.36 -18.81
N MET A 187 12.46 1.39 -19.27
CA MET A 187 11.34 1.24 -20.19
C MET A 187 11.77 0.64 -21.54
N ASN A 188 13.00 0.84 -21.96
CA ASN A 188 13.58 0.28 -23.19
C ASN A 188 14.08 -1.16 -23.01
N THR A 189 14.12 -1.72 -21.80
CA THR A 189 14.49 -3.12 -21.56
C THR A 189 13.35 -4.08 -21.90
N ILE A 190 13.70 -5.34 -22.20
CA ILE A 190 12.70 -6.40 -22.42
C ILE A 190 11.94 -6.68 -21.11
N TYR A 191 12.64 -6.64 -19.97
CA TYR A 191 12.08 -6.81 -18.63
C TYR A 191 12.74 -5.85 -17.64
N PRO A 192 11.95 -5.04 -16.90
CA PRO A 192 10.49 -4.99 -16.80
C PRO A 192 9.77 -4.17 -17.88
N GLY A 193 10.47 -3.45 -18.76
CA GLY A 193 9.95 -2.38 -19.60
C GLY A 193 8.95 -2.81 -20.68
N SER A 194 9.40 -3.58 -21.68
CA SER A 194 8.58 -3.93 -22.87
C SER A 194 7.98 -5.34 -22.81
N ARG A 195 7.91 -5.94 -21.62
CA ARG A 195 7.30 -7.26 -21.46
C ARG A 195 5.83 -7.24 -21.84
N VAL A 196 5.45 -8.03 -22.81
CA VAL A 196 4.06 -8.29 -23.17
C VAL A 196 3.66 -9.63 -22.53
N SER A 197 2.68 -9.58 -21.63
CA SER A 197 2.02 -10.80 -21.11
C SER A 197 0.71 -11.00 -21.86
N THR A 198 0.51 -12.18 -22.41
CA THR A 198 -0.71 -12.51 -23.15
C THR A 198 -1.93 -12.76 -22.28
N GLY A 199 -1.82 -12.64 -20.96
CA GLY A 199 -2.92 -12.80 -20.01
C GLY A 199 -3.45 -14.23 -19.90
N GLY A 200 -4.52 -14.41 -19.16
CA GLY A 200 -5.28 -15.67 -19.18
C GLY A 200 -4.79 -16.75 -18.22
N TYR A 201 -4.51 -16.38 -16.96
CA TYR A 201 -4.43 -17.38 -15.92
C TYR A 201 -5.82 -17.97 -15.65
N SER A 202 -5.91 -19.30 -15.64
CA SER A 202 -7.13 -20.00 -15.24
C SER A 202 -7.52 -19.60 -13.82
N LEU A 203 -8.81 -19.34 -13.58
CA LEU A 203 -9.36 -19.09 -12.23
C LEU A 203 -9.00 -20.22 -11.25
N TYR A 204 -8.82 -21.43 -11.76
CA TYR A 204 -8.36 -22.58 -10.96
C TYR A 204 -7.04 -22.30 -10.22
N LYS A 205 -6.12 -21.56 -10.80
CA LYS A 205 -4.85 -21.19 -10.13
C LYS A 205 -5.05 -20.38 -8.84
N MET A 206 -6.15 -19.64 -8.70
CA MET A 206 -6.45 -18.92 -7.47
C MET A 206 -6.75 -19.87 -6.29
N PHE A 207 -7.23 -21.08 -6.59
CA PHE A 207 -7.49 -22.11 -5.58
C PHE A 207 -6.25 -22.96 -5.24
N GLU A 208 -5.26 -23.01 -6.12
CA GLU A 208 -3.99 -23.71 -5.85
C GLU A 208 -3.25 -23.09 -4.68
N TYR A 209 -3.40 -21.79 -4.45
CA TYR A 209 -2.76 -21.09 -3.33
C TYR A 209 -3.22 -21.59 -1.95
N VAL A 210 -4.47 -22.02 -1.82
CA VAL A 210 -4.97 -22.60 -0.57
C VAL A 210 -4.26 -23.93 -0.27
N ALA A 211 -3.96 -24.72 -1.30
CA ALA A 211 -3.26 -25.98 -1.15
C ALA A 211 -1.81 -25.80 -0.66
N THR A 212 -1.17 -24.66 -0.91
CA THR A 212 0.22 -24.41 -0.49
C THR A 212 0.38 -24.31 1.02
N ILE A 213 -0.67 -23.96 1.76
CA ILE A 213 -0.67 -23.97 3.23
C ILE A 213 -0.47 -25.39 3.73
N PHE A 214 -1.02 -26.37 3.03
CA PHE A 214 -0.97 -27.80 3.41
C PHE A 214 0.18 -28.56 2.75
N TYR A 215 0.69 -28.05 1.62
CA TYR A 215 1.74 -28.71 0.82
C TYR A 215 2.87 -27.72 0.44
N PRO A 216 3.57 -27.15 1.44
CA PRO A 216 4.56 -26.10 1.17
C PRO A 216 5.76 -26.58 0.34
N PHE A 217 5.95 -27.90 0.21
CA PHE A 217 7.09 -28.50 -0.52
C PHE A 217 6.75 -28.97 -1.92
N LYS A 218 5.52 -28.89 -2.34
CA LYS A 218 5.12 -29.26 -3.71
C LYS A 218 5.26 -28.05 -4.65
N ALA A 219 6.50 -27.73 -4.98
CA ALA A 219 6.85 -26.65 -5.89
C ALA A 219 6.49 -26.98 -7.33
N THR A 220 5.28 -26.78 -7.73
CA THR A 220 4.88 -26.73 -9.15
C THR A 220 4.84 -25.32 -9.70
N LEU A 221 4.94 -24.30 -8.83
CA LEU A 221 4.85 -22.89 -9.16
C LEU A 221 6.08 -22.14 -8.67
N ASN A 222 6.31 -20.96 -9.24
CA ASN A 222 7.39 -20.08 -8.83
C ASN A 222 7.16 -19.60 -7.38
N ASN A 223 8.19 -19.63 -6.55
CA ASN A 223 8.12 -19.18 -5.15
C ASN A 223 7.54 -17.77 -5.00
N SER A 224 7.76 -16.88 -5.95
CA SER A 224 7.19 -15.54 -5.96
C SER A 224 5.66 -15.52 -6.09
N GLU A 225 5.07 -16.54 -6.71
CA GLU A 225 3.63 -16.67 -6.86
C GLU A 225 2.96 -17.21 -5.58
N PHE A 226 3.73 -17.85 -4.70
CA PHE A 226 3.28 -18.40 -3.41
C PHE A 226 3.52 -17.48 -2.23
N SER A 227 4.28 -16.42 -2.40
CA SER A 227 4.56 -15.47 -1.34
C SER A 227 3.32 -14.60 -1.07
N MET A 228 2.46 -15.08 -0.22
CA MET A 228 1.22 -14.40 0.12
C MET A 228 1.21 -13.97 1.57
N MET A 229 0.39 -12.97 1.89
CA MET A 229 0.13 -12.59 3.27
C MET A 229 -0.52 -13.78 3.97
N VAL A 230 -1.80 -13.89 4.01
CA VAL A 230 -2.51 -15.10 4.44
C VAL A 230 -3.69 -15.25 3.50
N THR A 231 -3.69 -16.31 2.71
CA THR A 231 -4.81 -16.53 1.79
C THR A 231 -5.63 -17.71 2.26
N LEU A 232 -6.71 -17.41 2.88
CA LEU A 232 -7.79 -18.36 3.12
C LEU A 232 -8.89 -18.23 2.06
N PHE A 233 -8.54 -17.67 0.88
CA PHE A 233 -9.48 -17.54 -0.23
C PHE A 233 -10.01 -18.93 -0.64
N PRO A 234 -11.34 -19.16 -0.85
CA PRO A 234 -12.38 -18.13 -0.89
C PRO A 234 -13.12 -17.91 0.46
N LEU A 235 -12.66 -18.51 1.55
CA LEU A 235 -13.35 -18.49 2.85
C LEU A 235 -13.72 -17.07 3.34
N PRO A 236 -12.83 -16.05 3.28
CA PRO A 236 -13.21 -14.71 3.70
C PRO A 236 -14.34 -14.10 2.87
N MET A 237 -14.39 -14.38 1.56
CA MET A 237 -15.51 -13.92 0.70
C MET A 237 -16.82 -14.59 1.08
N VAL A 238 -16.81 -15.91 1.31
CA VAL A 238 -18.00 -16.67 1.74
C VAL A 238 -18.48 -16.15 3.09
N MET A 239 -17.57 -15.91 4.03
CA MET A 239 -17.92 -15.34 5.34
C MET A 239 -18.45 -13.91 5.22
N ALA A 240 -17.89 -13.08 4.35
CA ALA A 240 -18.38 -11.73 4.09
C ALA A 240 -19.83 -11.76 3.56
N VAL A 241 -20.10 -12.58 2.56
CA VAL A 241 -21.47 -12.78 2.03
C VAL A 241 -22.42 -13.26 3.12
N TYR A 242 -22.01 -14.25 3.90
CA TYR A 242 -22.81 -14.76 5.01
C TYR A 242 -23.12 -13.67 6.04
N CYS A 243 -22.13 -12.86 6.43
CA CYS A 243 -22.32 -11.76 7.38
C CYS A 243 -23.29 -10.71 6.81
N ILE A 244 -23.14 -10.31 5.54
CA ILE A 244 -24.02 -9.33 4.91
C ILE A 244 -25.48 -9.84 4.91
N ILE A 245 -25.70 -11.11 4.55
CA ILE A 245 -27.05 -11.71 4.52
C ILE A 245 -27.65 -11.80 5.93
N LYS A 246 -26.86 -12.23 6.92
CA LYS A 246 -27.35 -12.51 8.29
C LYS A 246 -27.58 -11.24 9.09
N GLN A 247 -26.67 -10.26 9.01
CA GLN A 247 -26.72 -9.08 9.87
C GLN A 247 -27.78 -8.07 9.45
N LYS A 248 -28.34 -8.19 8.23
CA LYS A 248 -29.30 -7.22 7.66
C LYS A 248 -28.88 -5.75 7.82
N GLY A 249 -27.63 -5.53 8.25
CA GLY A 249 -27.02 -4.23 8.49
C GLY A 249 -26.01 -3.93 7.40
N LYS A 250 -25.85 -2.64 7.09
CA LYS A 250 -24.87 -2.17 6.12
C LYS A 250 -23.53 -2.02 6.82
N ASP A 251 -22.65 -3.00 6.67
CA ASP A 251 -21.23 -2.83 7.00
C ASP A 251 -20.48 -2.38 5.75
N ILE A 252 -20.24 -1.06 5.65
CA ILE A 252 -19.65 -0.43 4.47
C ILE A 252 -18.24 -0.97 4.20
N LEU A 253 -17.46 -1.29 5.24
CA LEU A 253 -16.13 -1.86 5.04
C LEU A 253 -16.23 -3.25 4.39
N LEU A 254 -17.12 -4.08 4.90
CA LEU A 254 -17.33 -5.42 4.40
C LEU A 254 -17.85 -5.39 2.95
N ASP A 255 -18.78 -4.49 2.64
CA ASP A 255 -19.32 -4.30 1.29
C ASP A 255 -18.22 -3.86 0.31
N ILE A 256 -17.37 -2.90 0.70
CA ILE A 256 -16.22 -2.44 -0.11
C ILE A 256 -15.22 -3.57 -0.32
N MET A 257 -14.83 -4.30 0.72
CA MET A 257 -13.87 -5.39 0.62
C MET A 257 -14.38 -6.52 -0.25
N LEU A 258 -15.66 -6.86 -0.14
CA LEU A 258 -16.29 -7.87 -1.01
C LEU A 258 -16.32 -7.39 -2.47
N GLY A 259 -16.72 -6.15 -2.71
CA GLY A 259 -16.72 -5.56 -4.05
C GLY A 259 -15.32 -5.56 -4.69
N LEU A 260 -14.30 -5.14 -3.96
CA LEU A 260 -12.90 -5.20 -4.43
C LEU A 260 -12.45 -6.64 -4.70
N SER A 261 -12.80 -7.59 -3.83
CA SER A 261 -12.47 -9.01 -4.03
C SER A 261 -13.12 -9.56 -5.32
N CYS A 262 -14.36 -9.19 -5.60
CA CYS A 262 -15.03 -9.55 -6.86
C CYS A 262 -14.33 -8.92 -8.07
N VAL A 263 -13.99 -7.63 -8.01
CA VAL A 263 -13.27 -6.93 -9.08
C VAL A 263 -11.93 -7.60 -9.35
N TYR A 264 -11.16 -7.93 -8.33
CA TYR A 264 -9.88 -8.62 -8.50
C TYR A 264 -10.05 -10.02 -9.06
N THR A 265 -11.02 -10.79 -8.60
CA THR A 265 -11.30 -12.13 -9.12
C THR A 265 -11.59 -12.09 -10.61
N ILE A 266 -12.40 -11.12 -11.05
CA ILE A 266 -12.71 -10.92 -12.46
C ILE A 266 -11.49 -10.37 -13.22
N SER A 267 -10.80 -9.39 -12.66
CA SER A 267 -9.72 -8.72 -13.35
C SER A 267 -8.46 -9.58 -13.50
N VAL A 268 -8.17 -10.49 -12.57
CA VAL A 268 -7.06 -11.44 -12.72
C VAL A 268 -7.22 -12.28 -14.00
N SER A 269 -8.46 -12.56 -14.41
CA SER A 269 -8.72 -13.25 -15.68
C SER A 269 -8.51 -12.35 -16.91
N TYR A 270 -8.63 -11.03 -16.77
CA TYR A 270 -8.66 -10.08 -17.89
C TYR A 270 -7.51 -9.06 -17.92
N THR A 271 -6.91 -8.67 -16.78
CA THR A 271 -6.00 -7.51 -16.72
C THR A 271 -4.59 -7.76 -17.20
N HIS A 272 -4.20 -8.99 -17.44
CA HIS A 272 -2.98 -9.20 -18.24
C HIS A 272 -3.13 -8.73 -19.69
N LEU A 273 -4.36 -8.36 -20.12
CA LEU A 273 -4.63 -7.85 -21.46
C LEU A 273 -4.46 -6.32 -21.61
N THR A 274 -4.53 -5.53 -20.55
CA THR A 274 -4.65 -4.07 -20.66
C THR A 274 -3.49 -3.26 -20.10
N LEU A 275 -2.69 -3.78 -19.18
CA LEU A 275 -1.53 -3.06 -18.63
C LEU A 275 -0.44 -2.70 -19.65
N PRO A 276 -0.16 -3.51 -20.69
CA PRO A 276 0.81 -3.14 -21.72
C PRO A 276 0.33 -2.01 -22.65
N THR A 277 -0.98 -1.78 -22.75
CA THR A 277 -1.56 -0.81 -23.68
C THR A 277 -1.52 0.62 -23.12
N ILE A 278 -1.52 0.78 -21.81
CA ILE A 278 -1.50 2.11 -21.15
C ILE A 278 -0.08 2.68 -21.11
N LEU A 279 0.95 1.84 -21.21
CA LEU A 279 2.36 2.26 -21.24
C LEU A 279 2.91 2.46 -22.68
N ARG A 280 2.08 2.32 -23.69
CA ARG A 280 2.43 2.64 -25.09
C ARG A 280 2.03 4.07 -25.46
N VAL A 281 2.41 5.05 -24.69
CA VAL A 281 2.31 6.45 -25.07
C VAL A 281 3.71 7.03 -25.17
#